data_607128b9616c1f4c2c15e047c5d83212
#
_entry.id   607128b9616c1f4c2c15e047c5d83212
#
_cell.length_a   1.000
_cell.length_b   1.000
_cell.length_c   1.000
_cell.angle_alpha   90.00
_cell.angle_beta   90.00
_cell.angle_gamma   90.00
#
_symmetry.space_group_name_H-M   'P 1'
#
loop_
_entity.id
_entity.type
_entity.pdbx_description
1 polymer ?
#
loop_
_entity_poly.entity_id
_entity_poly.type
_entity_poly.pdbx_seq_one_letter_code
_entity_poly.pdbx_strand_id
1 'polypeptide(L)'
;IDRYDDYFNNLTSLFIPKINEDTLLYQDFDYAVQTIDLLVDNEKGCPWDKVQTHDSLKRYLLEETFELFEAIDNEDDWHMIEELGDILLQVLLHSSIGKKEGYIDIKEIIESLNTKMIHRHPHIFGNAHVTSQEDLKDIWSRAKEKEGKVPRVKFEKVFADHFLKLYDKTKNRQFDEDDLKQFLQQGEKNS
;
A
#
# COMPACT_ATOMS: atom_id res chain seq x y z
N ILE A 1 -22.86 -5.37 -13.02
CA ILE A 1 -23.50 -5.79 -14.28
C ILE A 1 -24.51 -4.69 -14.69
N ASP A 2 -25.29 -4.15 -13.76
CA ASP A 2 -26.37 -3.18 -14.05
C ASP A 2 -25.92 -1.83 -14.64
N ARG A 3 -24.63 -1.54 -14.69
CA ARG A 3 -24.09 -0.27 -15.20
C ARG A 3 -23.91 -0.21 -16.72
N TYR A 4 -24.03 -1.35 -17.40
CA TYR A 4 -23.73 -1.46 -18.84
C TYR A 4 -24.92 -1.90 -19.69
N ASP A 5 -26.06 -2.18 -19.10
CA ASP A 5 -27.24 -2.67 -19.81
C ASP A 5 -27.73 -1.72 -20.89
N ASP A 6 -27.56 -0.40 -20.70
CA ASP A 6 -27.94 0.63 -21.68
C ASP A 6 -27.05 0.64 -22.93
N TYR A 7 -25.89 -0.03 -22.89
CA TYR A 7 -24.95 -0.10 -24.03
C TYR A 7 -25.10 -1.37 -24.86
N PHE A 8 -25.88 -2.34 -24.39
CA PHE A 8 -26.10 -3.59 -25.09
C PHE A 8 -27.48 -3.60 -25.76
N ASN A 9 -27.50 -3.98 -27.02
CA ASN A 9 -28.71 -4.21 -27.77
C ASN A 9 -28.57 -5.50 -28.58
N ASN A 10 -29.63 -5.91 -29.30
CA ASN A 10 -29.65 -7.13 -30.09
C ASN A 10 -28.62 -7.17 -31.24
N LEU A 11 -27.94 -6.08 -31.52
CA LEU A 11 -26.85 -5.98 -32.49
C LEU A 11 -25.47 -5.91 -31.85
N THR A 12 -25.39 -5.91 -30.51
CA THR A 12 -24.15 -5.88 -29.78
C THR A 12 -23.53 -7.29 -29.74
N SER A 13 -22.32 -7.42 -30.28
CA SER A 13 -21.56 -8.66 -30.23
C SER A 13 -20.40 -8.51 -29.25
N LEU A 14 -20.32 -9.40 -28.26
CA LEU A 14 -19.19 -9.48 -27.35
C LEU A 14 -18.15 -10.44 -27.95
N PHE A 15 -17.02 -9.89 -28.36
CA PHE A 15 -15.87 -10.71 -28.77
C PHE A 15 -15.00 -11.01 -27.54
N ILE A 16 -14.95 -12.26 -27.15
CA ILE A 16 -14.05 -12.75 -26.12
C ILE A 16 -12.94 -13.51 -26.84
N PRO A 17 -11.72 -12.94 -26.94
CA PRO A 17 -10.60 -13.66 -27.54
C PRO A 17 -10.29 -14.90 -26.71
N LYS A 18 -9.86 -15.97 -27.38
CA LYS A 18 -9.36 -17.15 -26.68
C LYS A 18 -8.04 -16.78 -26.01
N ILE A 19 -8.09 -16.55 -24.72
CA ILE A 19 -6.91 -16.26 -23.89
C ILE A 19 -6.57 -17.55 -23.14
N ASN A 20 -5.30 -17.73 -22.81
CA ASN A 20 -4.87 -18.85 -21.99
C ASN A 20 -5.53 -18.70 -20.61
N GLU A 21 -6.41 -19.62 -20.23
CA GLU A 21 -7.25 -19.49 -19.02
C GLU A 21 -6.41 -19.26 -17.77
N ASP A 22 -5.21 -19.82 -17.72
CA ASP A 22 -4.31 -19.75 -16.56
C ASP A 22 -3.74 -18.31 -16.29
N THR A 23 -3.74 -17.42 -17.27
CA THR A 23 -3.18 -16.05 -17.12
C THR A 23 -4.22 -14.94 -17.14
N LEU A 24 -5.48 -15.26 -17.47
CA LEU A 24 -6.57 -14.29 -17.59
C LEU A 24 -6.81 -13.50 -16.30
N LEU A 25 -6.61 -14.14 -15.16
CA LEU A 25 -6.91 -13.59 -13.85
C LEU A 25 -5.70 -12.97 -13.17
N TYR A 26 -4.48 -13.10 -13.75
CA TYR A 26 -3.27 -12.58 -13.10
C TYR A 26 -3.22 -11.05 -13.00
N GLN A 27 -4.04 -10.33 -13.76
CA GLN A 27 -4.19 -8.89 -13.67
C GLN A 27 -5.44 -8.46 -12.91
N ASP A 28 -6.19 -9.42 -12.38
CA ASP A 28 -7.43 -9.16 -11.65
C ASP A 28 -7.14 -8.98 -10.15
N PHE A 29 -7.62 -7.86 -9.60
CA PHE A 29 -7.38 -7.53 -8.20
C PHE A 29 -8.12 -8.46 -7.23
N ASP A 30 -9.36 -8.83 -7.55
CA ASP A 30 -10.13 -9.74 -6.70
C ASP A 30 -9.51 -11.14 -6.69
N TYR A 31 -8.92 -11.56 -7.81
CA TYR A 31 -8.16 -12.80 -7.87
C TYR A 31 -6.89 -12.74 -7.02
N ALA A 32 -6.18 -11.61 -7.03
CA ALA A 32 -5.04 -11.43 -6.14
C ALA A 32 -5.45 -11.53 -4.66
N VAL A 33 -6.55 -10.87 -4.27
CA VAL A 33 -7.11 -10.97 -2.90
C VAL A 33 -7.43 -12.42 -2.53
N GLN A 34 -8.12 -13.15 -3.42
CA GLN A 34 -8.48 -14.56 -3.17
C GLN A 34 -7.24 -15.46 -3.06
N THR A 35 -6.22 -15.20 -3.88
CA THR A 35 -4.95 -15.94 -3.83
C THR A 35 -4.27 -15.77 -2.48
N ILE A 36 -4.18 -14.55 -1.97
CA ILE A 36 -3.56 -14.29 -0.67
C ILE A 36 -4.42 -14.81 0.48
N ASP A 37 -5.76 -14.67 0.41
CA ASP A 37 -6.66 -15.28 1.38
C ASP A 37 -6.44 -16.80 1.49
N LEU A 38 -6.21 -17.47 0.35
CA LEU A 38 -5.92 -18.91 0.34
C LEU A 38 -4.56 -19.22 0.97
N LEU A 39 -3.52 -18.41 0.71
CA LEU A 39 -2.18 -18.62 1.27
C LEU A 39 -2.17 -18.52 2.81
N VAL A 40 -2.96 -17.64 3.40
CA VAL A 40 -3.04 -17.48 4.86
C VAL A 40 -4.09 -18.39 5.52
N ASP A 41 -4.82 -19.20 4.77
CA ASP A 41 -5.84 -20.11 5.31
C ASP A 41 -5.23 -21.10 6.32
N ASN A 42 -5.94 -21.33 7.44
CA ASN A 42 -5.43 -22.15 8.53
C ASN A 42 -5.25 -23.63 8.17
N GLU A 43 -6.12 -24.15 7.30
CA GLU A 43 -6.15 -25.57 6.95
C GLU A 43 -5.34 -25.85 5.70
N LYS A 44 -5.57 -25.08 4.64
CA LYS A 44 -5.06 -25.31 3.28
C LYS A 44 -3.93 -24.39 2.88
N GLY A 45 -3.68 -23.35 3.67
CA GLY A 45 -2.72 -22.30 3.35
C GLY A 45 -1.27 -22.77 3.40
N CYS A 46 -0.41 -21.93 2.87
CA CYS A 46 1.03 -22.12 2.88
C CYS A 46 1.55 -22.19 4.34
N PRO A 47 2.40 -23.15 4.68
CA PRO A 47 2.95 -23.29 6.05
C PRO A 47 3.66 -22.03 6.56
N TRP A 48 4.22 -21.22 5.67
CA TRP A 48 4.89 -19.98 6.02
C TRP A 48 3.89 -18.82 6.16
N ASP A 49 2.97 -18.64 5.20
CA ASP A 49 2.04 -17.51 5.19
C ASP A 49 1.01 -17.57 6.31
N LYS A 50 0.48 -18.75 6.59
CA LYS A 50 -0.58 -18.93 7.59
C LYS A 50 -0.18 -18.64 9.05
N VAL A 51 1.14 -18.60 9.33
CA VAL A 51 1.67 -18.31 10.67
C VAL A 51 2.16 -16.86 10.81
N GLN A 52 2.08 -16.06 9.73
CA GLN A 52 2.46 -14.66 9.78
C GLN A 52 1.48 -13.85 10.63
N THR A 53 2.02 -12.80 11.23
CA THR A 53 1.30 -11.82 12.02
C THR A 53 1.60 -10.42 11.52
N HIS A 54 0.79 -9.43 11.90
CA HIS A 54 1.12 -8.04 11.60
C HIS A 54 2.52 -7.62 12.10
N ASP A 55 2.97 -8.19 13.21
CA ASP A 55 4.30 -7.88 13.76
C ASP A 55 5.43 -8.52 12.96
N SER A 56 5.27 -9.79 12.55
CA SER A 56 6.29 -10.49 11.77
C SER A 56 6.49 -9.89 10.38
N LEU A 57 5.44 -9.32 9.79
CA LEU A 57 5.47 -8.72 8.46
C LEU A 57 6.13 -7.34 8.41
N LYS A 58 6.28 -6.64 9.53
CA LYS A 58 6.91 -5.30 9.56
C LYS A 58 8.30 -5.27 8.92
N ARG A 59 9.07 -6.33 9.13
CA ARG A 59 10.40 -6.46 8.55
C ARG A 59 10.34 -6.51 7.03
N TYR A 60 9.48 -7.36 6.48
CA TYR A 60 9.35 -7.54 5.04
C TYR A 60 8.87 -6.26 4.37
N LEU A 61 7.82 -5.60 4.90
CA LEU A 61 7.38 -4.30 4.40
C LEU A 61 8.51 -3.26 4.35
N LEU A 62 9.44 -3.30 5.30
CA LEU A 62 10.59 -2.42 5.32
C LEU A 62 11.62 -2.82 4.24
N GLU A 63 11.88 -4.12 4.07
CA GLU A 63 12.77 -4.65 3.03
C GLU A 63 12.27 -4.24 1.64
N GLU A 64 11.02 -4.54 1.28
CA GLU A 64 10.43 -4.17 -0.02
C GLU A 64 10.41 -2.64 -0.26
N THR A 65 10.25 -1.86 0.82
CA THR A 65 10.32 -0.39 0.71
C THR A 65 11.71 0.08 0.29
N PHE A 66 12.78 -0.54 0.82
CA PHE A 66 14.15 -0.17 0.45
C PHE A 66 14.54 -0.70 -0.92
N GLU A 67 14.07 -1.87 -1.30
CA GLU A 67 14.27 -2.44 -2.64
C GLU A 67 13.58 -1.59 -3.69
N LEU A 68 12.37 -1.09 -3.41
CA LEU A 68 11.72 -0.09 -4.25
C LEU A 68 12.55 1.21 -4.37
N PHE A 69 13.17 1.70 -3.30
CA PHE A 69 14.02 2.88 -3.37
C PHE A 69 15.23 2.63 -4.27
N GLU A 70 15.85 1.45 -4.16
CA GLU A 70 16.96 1.06 -5.04
C GLU A 70 16.53 0.97 -6.51
N ALA A 71 15.36 0.40 -6.79
CA ALA A 71 14.81 0.32 -8.14
C ALA A 71 14.55 1.71 -8.73
N ILE A 72 14.01 2.65 -7.94
CA ILE A 72 13.79 4.05 -8.34
C ILE A 72 15.12 4.76 -8.59
N ASP A 73 16.10 4.62 -7.71
CA ASP A 73 17.41 5.27 -7.83
C ASP A 73 18.21 4.77 -9.04
N ASN A 74 17.99 3.51 -9.44
CA ASN A 74 18.61 2.89 -10.61
C ASN A 74 17.81 3.10 -11.91
N GLU A 75 16.65 3.76 -11.86
CA GLU A 75 15.73 3.92 -13.00
C GLU A 75 15.35 2.56 -13.63
N ASP A 76 15.22 1.50 -12.81
CA ASP A 76 14.88 0.14 -13.23
C ASP A 76 13.36 -0.10 -13.14
N ASP A 77 12.67 0.12 -14.25
CA ASP A 77 11.22 -0.02 -14.35
C ASP A 77 10.73 -1.47 -14.03
N TRP A 78 11.51 -2.49 -14.40
CA TRP A 78 11.12 -3.88 -14.16
C TRP A 78 11.23 -4.25 -12.68
N HIS A 79 12.32 -3.87 -12.05
CA HIS A 79 12.51 -4.05 -10.62
C HIS A 79 11.47 -3.23 -9.84
N MET A 80 11.20 -2.00 -10.26
CA MET A 80 10.14 -1.17 -9.63
C MET A 80 8.75 -1.82 -9.72
N ILE A 81 8.40 -2.52 -10.81
CA ILE A 81 7.15 -3.27 -10.93
C ILE A 81 7.11 -4.42 -9.92
N GLU A 82 8.22 -5.14 -9.75
CA GLU A 82 8.35 -6.23 -8.78
C GLU A 82 8.14 -5.71 -7.36
N GLU A 83 8.88 -4.70 -6.93
CA GLU A 83 8.81 -4.16 -5.58
C GLU A 83 7.47 -3.50 -5.23
N LEU A 84 6.82 -2.86 -6.21
CA LEU A 84 5.45 -2.38 -6.02
C LEU A 84 4.45 -3.53 -5.85
N GLY A 85 4.68 -4.65 -6.53
CA GLY A 85 3.93 -5.90 -6.34
C GLY A 85 4.12 -6.45 -4.92
N ASP A 86 5.34 -6.44 -4.40
CA ASP A 86 5.66 -6.94 -3.06
C ASP A 86 5.13 -6.02 -1.94
N ILE A 87 5.15 -4.71 -2.14
CA ILE A 87 4.43 -3.76 -1.25
C ILE A 87 2.92 -4.03 -1.27
N LEU A 88 2.33 -4.29 -2.45
CA LEU A 88 0.93 -4.67 -2.55
C LEU A 88 0.66 -6.00 -1.83
N LEU A 89 1.55 -6.99 -1.97
CA LEU A 89 1.49 -8.25 -1.22
C LEU A 89 1.42 -8.00 0.29
N GLN A 90 2.23 -7.09 0.83
CA GLN A 90 2.16 -6.73 2.26
C GLN A 90 0.78 -6.18 2.64
N VAL A 91 0.18 -5.33 1.82
CA VAL A 91 -1.18 -4.80 2.06
C VAL A 91 -2.19 -5.94 2.08
N LEU A 92 -2.12 -6.87 1.11
CA LEU A 92 -3.03 -8.00 1.01
C LEU A 92 -2.86 -9.00 2.16
N LEU A 93 -1.63 -9.32 2.56
CA LEU A 93 -1.33 -10.17 3.72
C LEU A 93 -1.91 -9.56 5.01
N HIS A 94 -1.66 -8.29 5.27
CA HIS A 94 -2.23 -7.59 6.41
C HIS A 94 -3.76 -7.60 6.39
N SER A 95 -4.37 -7.43 5.22
CA SER A 95 -5.82 -7.50 5.06
C SER A 95 -6.36 -8.91 5.37
N SER A 96 -5.74 -9.94 4.79
CA SER A 96 -6.18 -11.32 4.97
C SER A 96 -6.00 -11.83 6.41
N ILE A 97 -4.91 -11.43 7.08
CA ILE A 97 -4.72 -11.69 8.52
C ILE A 97 -5.81 -11.03 9.34
N GLY A 98 -6.07 -9.74 9.11
CA GLY A 98 -7.12 -9.00 9.84
C GLY A 98 -8.51 -9.54 9.57
N LYS A 99 -8.81 -9.98 8.35
CA LYS A 99 -10.06 -10.65 7.97
C LYS A 99 -10.24 -11.98 8.73
N LYS A 100 -9.18 -12.78 8.82
CA LYS A 100 -9.16 -14.02 9.58
C LYS A 100 -9.42 -13.79 11.08
N GLU A 101 -8.95 -12.69 11.62
CA GLU A 101 -9.15 -12.26 13.00
C GLU A 101 -10.46 -11.45 13.22
N GLY A 102 -11.13 -11.07 12.14
CA GLY A 102 -12.48 -10.48 12.18
C GLY A 102 -12.54 -8.97 12.43
N TYR A 103 -11.47 -8.20 12.15
CA TYR A 103 -11.46 -6.77 12.43
C TYR A 103 -10.95 -5.86 11.29
N ILE A 104 -10.41 -6.39 10.20
CA ILE A 104 -10.00 -5.66 8.99
C ILE A 104 -10.27 -6.51 7.75
N ASP A 105 -10.69 -5.86 6.67
CA ASP A 105 -10.77 -6.49 5.36
C ASP A 105 -10.31 -5.50 4.26
N ILE A 106 -10.03 -6.00 3.07
CA ILE A 106 -9.52 -5.20 1.96
C ILE A 106 -10.49 -4.08 1.55
N LYS A 107 -11.80 -4.28 1.71
CA LYS A 107 -12.81 -3.29 1.36
C LYS A 107 -12.72 -2.06 2.26
N GLU A 108 -12.50 -2.27 3.56
CA GLU A 108 -12.32 -1.18 4.53
C GLU A 108 -11.03 -0.40 4.26
N ILE A 109 -9.96 -1.08 3.83
CA ILE A 109 -8.70 -0.45 3.43
C ILE A 109 -8.93 0.44 2.22
N ILE A 110 -9.61 -0.09 1.19
CA ILE A 110 -9.94 0.65 -0.05
C ILE A 110 -10.89 1.81 0.25
N GLU A 111 -11.92 1.59 1.06
CA GLU A 111 -12.86 2.64 1.48
C GLU A 111 -12.13 3.78 2.20
N SER A 112 -11.24 3.44 3.14
CA SER A 112 -10.42 4.42 3.86
C SER A 112 -9.52 5.21 2.91
N LEU A 113 -8.92 4.57 1.91
CA LEU A 113 -8.12 5.22 0.89
C LEU A 113 -8.97 6.17 0.04
N ASN A 114 -10.06 5.69 -0.55
CA ASN A 114 -10.93 6.45 -1.44
C ASN A 114 -11.55 7.66 -0.72
N THR A 115 -12.11 7.44 0.47
CA THR A 115 -12.68 8.50 1.30
C THR A 115 -11.67 9.61 1.55
N LYS A 116 -10.46 9.23 1.96
CA LYS A 116 -9.37 10.17 2.20
C LYS A 116 -8.98 10.93 0.92
N MET A 117 -8.82 10.25 -0.22
CA MET A 117 -8.41 10.88 -1.47
C MET A 117 -9.48 11.82 -2.00
N ILE A 118 -10.74 11.42 -2.01
CA ILE A 118 -11.87 12.24 -2.48
C ILE A 118 -12.01 13.49 -1.59
N HIS A 119 -12.01 13.33 -0.28
CA HIS A 119 -12.18 14.46 0.65
C HIS A 119 -11.02 15.46 0.62
N ARG A 120 -9.80 14.99 0.35
CA ARG A 120 -8.62 15.86 0.30
C ARG A 120 -8.40 16.54 -1.05
N HIS A 121 -9.16 16.16 -2.07
CA HIS A 121 -9.05 16.70 -3.41
C HIS A 121 -10.37 17.33 -3.91
N PRO A 122 -10.99 18.27 -3.16
CA PRO A 122 -12.25 18.88 -3.56
C PRO A 122 -12.12 19.76 -4.81
N HIS A 123 -10.91 20.04 -5.26
CA HIS A 123 -10.62 20.71 -6.53
C HIS A 123 -10.71 19.75 -7.74
N ILE A 124 -10.66 18.43 -7.50
CA ILE A 124 -10.86 17.39 -8.53
C ILE A 124 -12.27 16.80 -8.44
N PHE A 125 -12.73 16.46 -7.23
CA PHE A 125 -13.99 15.75 -6.98
C PHE A 125 -15.14 16.65 -6.52
N GLY A 126 -14.91 17.95 -6.41
CA GLY A 126 -15.89 18.96 -5.95
C GLY A 126 -15.75 20.26 -6.74
N ASN A 127 -16.11 21.38 -6.09
CA ASN A 127 -16.17 22.69 -6.72
C ASN A 127 -15.11 23.67 -6.18
N ALA A 128 -14.06 23.19 -5.50
CA ALA A 128 -13.01 24.07 -4.99
C ALA A 128 -12.11 24.54 -6.14
N HIS A 129 -11.85 25.85 -6.19
CA HIS A 129 -10.90 26.41 -7.14
C HIS A 129 -9.53 26.50 -6.50
N VAL A 130 -8.50 26.09 -7.24
CA VAL A 130 -7.09 26.13 -6.87
C VAL A 130 -6.36 26.95 -7.92
N THR A 131 -5.63 27.96 -7.48
CA THR A 131 -4.84 28.82 -8.35
C THR A 131 -3.34 28.76 -8.02
N SER A 132 -2.99 28.20 -6.86
CA SER A 132 -1.61 28.10 -6.38
C SER A 132 -1.36 26.81 -5.60
N GLN A 133 -0.09 26.50 -5.40
CA GLN A 133 0.32 25.39 -4.51
C GLN A 133 -0.02 25.66 -3.04
N GLU A 134 -0.10 26.93 -2.66
CA GLU A 134 -0.47 27.35 -1.32
C GLU A 134 -1.94 27.05 -1.03
N ASP A 135 -2.83 27.29 -2.00
CA ASP A 135 -4.24 26.90 -1.92
C ASP A 135 -4.40 25.38 -1.69
N LEU A 136 -3.57 24.57 -2.35
CA LEU A 136 -3.58 23.11 -2.16
C LEU A 136 -3.17 22.71 -0.75
N LYS A 137 -2.12 23.31 -0.20
CA LYS A 137 -1.67 23.03 1.17
C LYS A 137 -2.74 23.39 2.19
N ASP A 138 -3.42 24.54 1.99
CA ASP A 138 -4.52 24.99 2.85
C ASP A 138 -5.71 24.03 2.77
N ILE A 139 -6.09 23.60 1.59
CA ILE A 139 -7.17 22.61 1.39
C ILE A 139 -6.83 21.30 2.12
N TRP A 140 -5.62 20.81 1.96
CA TRP A 140 -5.20 19.57 2.63
C TRP A 140 -5.14 19.70 4.14
N SER A 141 -4.67 20.82 4.65
CA SER A 141 -4.62 21.09 6.10
C SER A 141 -6.01 21.12 6.70
N ARG A 142 -6.95 21.84 6.07
CA ARG A 142 -8.35 21.92 6.50
C ARG A 142 -9.06 20.54 6.41
N ALA A 143 -8.76 19.75 5.35
CA ALA A 143 -9.31 18.41 5.23
C ALA A 143 -8.82 17.48 6.34
N LYS A 144 -7.52 17.53 6.66
CA LYS A 144 -6.93 16.76 7.78
C LYS A 144 -7.50 17.14 9.14
N GLU A 145 -7.72 18.44 9.37
CA GLU A 145 -8.35 18.95 10.61
C GLU A 145 -9.79 18.41 10.78
N LYS A 146 -10.56 18.42 9.69
CA LYS A 146 -11.93 17.89 9.69
C LYS A 146 -12.01 16.38 9.96
N GLU A 147 -10.97 15.62 9.57
CA GLU A 147 -10.88 14.20 9.85
C GLU A 147 -10.66 13.89 11.33
N GLY A 148 -10.45 14.90 12.19
CA GLY A 148 -10.25 14.73 13.65
C GLY A 148 -9.02 13.90 14.00
N LYS A 149 -8.05 13.76 13.08
CA LYS A 149 -6.86 12.95 13.32
C LYS A 149 -5.93 13.64 14.30
N VAL A 150 -5.68 12.99 15.42
CA VAL A 150 -4.64 13.38 16.37
C VAL A 150 -3.30 13.49 15.63
N PRO A 151 -2.49 14.53 15.89
CA PRO A 151 -1.17 14.65 15.30
C PRO A 151 -0.38 13.34 15.53
N ARG A 152 0.01 12.69 14.45
CA ARG A 152 0.82 11.47 14.56
C ARG A 152 2.18 11.82 15.14
N VAL A 153 2.77 10.86 15.83
CA VAL A 153 4.16 10.94 16.26
C VAL A 153 5.02 11.31 15.05
N LYS A 154 5.99 12.20 15.24
CA LYS A 154 6.88 12.62 14.16
C LYS A 154 7.52 11.40 13.50
N PHE A 155 7.63 11.43 12.17
CA PHE A 155 8.18 10.32 11.38
C PHE A 155 9.54 9.85 11.92
N GLU A 156 10.43 10.78 12.24
CA GLU A 156 11.78 10.50 12.71
C GLU A 156 11.78 9.64 13.98
N LYS A 157 10.85 9.89 14.88
CA LYS A 157 10.74 9.10 16.12
C LYS A 157 10.19 7.70 15.82
N VAL A 158 9.16 7.57 14.97
CA VAL A 158 8.60 6.28 14.58
C VAL A 158 9.64 5.46 13.83
N PHE A 159 10.37 6.09 12.93
CA PHE A 159 11.45 5.46 12.17
C PHE A 159 12.56 4.95 13.11
N ALA A 160 13.06 5.82 14.00
CA ALA A 160 14.10 5.43 14.97
C ALA A 160 13.64 4.27 15.87
N ASP A 161 12.43 4.35 16.42
CA ASP A 161 11.91 3.34 17.36
C ASP A 161 11.68 1.97 16.69
N HIS A 162 11.31 1.93 15.42
CA HIS A 162 10.98 0.68 14.71
C HIS A 162 12.14 0.15 13.89
N PHE A 163 12.80 0.99 13.11
CA PHE A 163 13.89 0.60 12.23
C PHE A 163 15.08 0.03 13.01
N LEU A 164 15.52 0.72 14.06
CA LEU A 164 16.64 0.24 14.87
C LEU A 164 16.33 -1.11 15.53
N LYS A 165 15.10 -1.29 16.04
CA LYS A 165 14.69 -2.57 16.64
C LYS A 165 14.64 -3.72 15.63
N LEU A 166 14.23 -3.45 14.40
CA LEU A 166 14.16 -4.46 13.35
C LEU A 166 15.56 -4.82 12.84
N TYR A 167 16.38 -3.80 12.59
CA TYR A 167 17.74 -3.98 12.10
C TYR A 167 18.62 -4.73 13.11
N ASP A 168 18.53 -4.39 14.40
CA ASP A 168 19.31 -5.02 15.48
C ASP A 168 18.98 -6.52 15.62
N LYS A 169 17.70 -6.88 15.43
CA LYS A 169 17.27 -8.29 15.43
C LYS A 169 17.79 -9.11 14.26
N THR A 170 18.11 -8.48 13.13
CA THR A 170 18.37 -9.22 11.88
C THR A 170 19.84 -9.37 11.54
N LYS A 171 20.69 -8.44 11.94
CA LYS A 171 22.09 -8.38 11.46
C LYS A 171 23.16 -8.52 12.54
N ASN A 172 22.81 -8.66 13.83
CA ASN A 172 23.77 -8.65 14.95
C ASN A 172 24.77 -7.48 14.88
N ARG A 173 24.38 -6.37 14.27
CA ARG A 173 25.15 -5.12 14.23
C ARG A 173 24.56 -4.14 15.22
N GLN A 174 25.38 -3.61 16.09
CA GLN A 174 25.03 -2.39 16.83
C GLN A 174 25.00 -1.24 15.85
N PHE A 175 23.81 -0.71 15.60
CA PHE A 175 23.63 0.55 14.89
C PHE A 175 23.71 1.67 15.92
N ASP A 176 24.60 2.60 15.69
CA ASP A 176 24.78 3.78 16.52
C ASP A 176 23.69 4.80 16.21
N GLU A 177 23.19 5.48 17.23
CA GLU A 177 22.20 6.56 17.07
C GLU A 177 22.74 7.71 16.21
N ASP A 178 24.05 7.87 16.15
CA ASP A 178 24.74 8.87 15.34
C ASP A 178 24.76 8.50 13.84
N ASP A 179 24.87 7.23 13.50
CA ASP A 179 24.72 6.75 12.10
C ASP A 179 23.32 7.08 11.54
N LEU A 180 22.29 6.91 12.36
CA LEU A 180 20.92 7.25 11.99
C LEU A 180 20.72 8.77 11.80
N LYS A 181 21.30 9.56 12.69
CA LYS A 181 21.24 11.03 12.57
C LYS A 181 21.93 11.53 11.30
N GLN A 182 23.07 10.91 10.93
CA GLN A 182 23.76 11.22 9.70
C GLN A 182 22.93 10.88 8.46
N PHE A 183 22.26 9.72 8.43
CA PHE A 183 21.39 9.31 7.37
C PHE A 183 20.20 10.28 7.19
N LEU A 184 19.53 10.65 8.28
CA LEU A 184 18.41 11.59 8.24
C LEU A 184 18.83 13.00 7.81
N GLN A 185 20.02 13.46 8.19
CA GLN A 185 20.55 14.77 7.78
C GLN A 185 20.99 14.81 6.31
N GLN A 186 21.36 13.67 5.70
CA GLN A 186 21.68 13.60 4.28
C GLN A 186 20.43 13.69 3.41
N GLY A 187 19.30 13.14 3.86
CA GLY A 187 18.01 13.26 3.18
C GLY A 187 17.47 14.70 3.13
N GLU A 188 17.71 15.50 4.18
CA GLU A 188 17.29 16.93 4.20
C GLU A 188 18.10 17.83 3.27
N LYS A 189 19.32 17.46 2.90
CA LYS A 189 20.18 18.26 2.00
C LYS A 189 19.89 18.01 0.52
N ASN A 190 19.18 16.96 0.16
CA ASN A 190 18.85 16.56 -1.20
C ASN A 190 17.38 16.83 -1.58
N SER A 191 16.59 17.42 -0.70
CA SER A 191 15.22 17.88 -0.92
C SER A 191 15.17 19.40 -0.94
#